data_8e69de4db1e51e8c9728cad95be68e51
#
_entry.id   8e69de4db1e51e8c9728cad95be68e51
#
_cell.length_a   1.000
_cell.length_b   1.000
_cell.length_c   1.000
_cell.angle_alpha   90.00
_cell.angle_beta   90.00
_cell.angle_gamma   90.00
#
_symmetry.space_group_name_H-M   'P 1'
#
loop_
_entity.id
_entity.type
_entity.pdbx_description
1 polymer ?
#
loop_
_entity_poly.entity_id
_entity_poly.type
_entity_poly.pdbx_seq_one_letter_code
_entity_poly.pdbx_strand_id
1 'polypeptide(L)'
;MRAPDCALGPAFVFGLAPWRGQLRNWLPHRRIYRVSRQVGYLAFHTFCAPLILLHRNAEVVVWGYKHPDFLPAFCERHGIPLVRIEDGFLRSVALGRQGAPPLSICVDRSGIYFDPTRPSDLEKIIETYDFRADRPLMQRAEYCLKLLIDSRLSKYNAAPDVDIERLYGPKAGRRILVLGQVEGDMSLVKGLEAKIDNNELVRIAVRENPGAQVIYKPHPEVLHRTRADPPQSHPDAVRDICLVLDQDVSLADALRTVDHVYTMTSLSGFEALIRGIAVTCLGAPFYAGWGATDDRQACPRRTARRTPPEIFAAAYLLYPRYFDPATGERIELEQSLECLTSLRDSYFVTN
;
A
#
# COMPACT_ATOMS: atom_id res chain seq x y z
N MET A 1 -18.68 -14.23 -30.02
CA MET A 1 -18.69 -12.90 -30.66
C MET A 1 -17.73 -12.00 -29.88
N ARG A 2 -16.58 -11.62 -30.43
CA ARG A 2 -15.72 -10.59 -29.83
C ARG A 2 -16.46 -9.26 -29.94
N ALA A 3 -16.63 -8.57 -28.78
CA ALA A 3 -17.09 -7.19 -28.81
C ALA A 3 -16.15 -6.35 -29.71
N PRO A 4 -16.68 -5.34 -30.45
CA PRO A 4 -15.85 -4.53 -31.31
C PRO A 4 -14.75 -3.86 -30.47
N ASP A 5 -13.50 -3.97 -30.95
CA ASP A 5 -12.33 -3.25 -30.44
C ASP A 5 -12.65 -1.74 -30.43
N CYS A 6 -13.20 -1.27 -29.33
CA CYS A 6 -13.26 0.17 -29.06
C CYS A 6 -11.82 0.57 -28.82
N ALA A 7 -11.15 1.11 -29.84
CA ALA A 7 -9.75 1.49 -29.80
C ALA A 7 -9.50 2.32 -28.53
N LEU A 8 -8.70 1.78 -27.62
CA LEU A 8 -8.35 2.47 -26.38
C LEU A 8 -7.71 3.81 -26.74
N GLY A 9 -8.27 4.91 -26.26
CA GLY A 9 -7.73 6.24 -26.51
C GLY A 9 -6.33 6.44 -25.91
N PRO A 10 -5.67 7.54 -26.23
CA PRO A 10 -4.34 7.83 -25.72
C PRO A 10 -4.36 8.06 -24.20
N ALA A 11 -3.23 7.76 -23.56
CA ALA A 11 -2.97 8.05 -22.15
C ALA A 11 -2.02 9.25 -22.05
N PHE A 12 -2.48 10.31 -21.35
CA PHE A 12 -1.66 11.47 -21.01
C PHE A 12 -1.09 11.28 -19.60
N VAL A 13 0.20 10.95 -19.52
CA VAL A 13 0.86 10.49 -18.30
C VAL A 13 1.65 11.64 -17.68
N PHE A 14 1.25 12.06 -16.48
CA PHE A 14 1.88 13.15 -15.74
C PHE A 14 2.88 12.62 -14.71
N GLY A 15 4.11 13.07 -14.78
CA GLY A 15 5.17 12.62 -13.89
C GLY A 15 5.75 11.27 -14.33
N LEU A 16 5.66 10.23 -13.55
CA LEU A 16 6.08 8.84 -13.86
C LEU A 16 7.44 8.70 -14.62
N ALA A 17 8.32 9.73 -14.51
CA ALA A 17 9.60 9.75 -15.21
C ALA A 17 10.53 8.57 -14.83
N PRO A 18 10.58 8.11 -13.56
CA PRO A 18 11.39 6.95 -13.18
C PRO A 18 10.96 5.65 -13.88
N TRP A 19 9.68 5.54 -14.26
CA TRP A 19 9.05 4.31 -14.78
C TRP A 19 8.83 4.32 -16.30
N ARG A 20 9.60 5.11 -17.04
CA ARG A 20 9.42 5.27 -18.50
C ARG A 20 9.47 3.94 -19.26
N GLY A 21 10.33 3.02 -18.84
CA GLY A 21 10.47 1.71 -19.46
C GLY A 21 9.25 0.82 -19.26
N GLN A 22 8.62 0.87 -18.08
CA GLN A 22 7.50 0.01 -17.69
C GLN A 22 6.14 0.52 -18.18
N LEU A 23 6.01 1.80 -18.54
CA LEU A 23 4.71 2.39 -18.92
C LEU A 23 3.98 1.65 -20.05
N ARG A 24 4.72 1.09 -21.00
CA ARG A 24 4.11 0.32 -22.11
C ARG A 24 3.47 -0.98 -21.62
N ASN A 25 4.07 -1.63 -20.64
CA ASN A 25 3.56 -2.85 -20.04
C ASN A 25 2.36 -2.55 -19.11
N TRP A 26 2.43 -1.44 -18.38
CA TRP A 26 1.36 -1.02 -17.47
C TRP A 26 0.11 -0.51 -18.17
N LEU A 27 0.30 0.14 -19.36
CA LEU A 27 -0.74 0.73 -20.19
C LEU A 27 -0.68 0.13 -21.61
N PRO A 28 -0.93 -1.19 -21.77
CA PRO A 28 -0.83 -1.86 -23.05
C PRO A 28 -1.85 -1.31 -24.04
N HIS A 29 -1.49 -1.35 -25.35
CA HIS A 29 -2.35 -0.93 -26.45
C HIS A 29 -2.75 0.55 -26.45
N ARG A 30 -2.05 1.42 -25.69
CA ARG A 30 -2.30 2.87 -25.65
C ARG A 30 -1.16 3.66 -26.25
N ARG A 31 -1.49 4.72 -26.95
CA ARG A 31 -0.52 5.78 -27.31
C ARG A 31 -0.25 6.62 -26.06
N ILE A 32 1.01 6.70 -25.63
CA ILE A 32 1.41 7.38 -24.39
C ILE A 32 1.99 8.76 -24.72
N TYR A 33 1.33 9.81 -24.21
CA TYR A 33 1.84 11.18 -24.19
C TYR A 33 2.38 11.49 -22.81
N ARG A 34 3.66 11.83 -22.72
CA ARG A 34 4.32 12.14 -21.44
C ARG A 34 4.26 13.64 -21.17
N VAL A 35 3.78 14.02 -20.01
CA VAL A 35 3.68 15.41 -19.56
C VAL A 35 4.45 15.57 -18.26
N SER A 36 5.17 16.68 -18.09
CA SER A 36 5.82 16.98 -16.81
C SER A 36 4.77 17.20 -15.72
N ARG A 37 5.02 16.67 -14.52
CA ARG A 37 4.18 16.97 -13.35
C ARG A 37 4.28 18.43 -12.90
N GLN A 38 5.31 19.15 -13.34
CA GLN A 38 5.56 20.55 -13.04
C GLN A 38 5.06 21.49 -14.15
N VAL A 39 4.27 20.97 -15.10
CA VAL A 39 3.68 21.80 -16.14
C VAL A 39 2.87 22.91 -15.51
N GLY A 40 3.19 24.16 -15.86
CA GLY A 40 2.47 25.33 -15.37
C GLY A 40 1.06 25.43 -15.99
N TYR A 41 0.16 26.13 -15.31
CA TYR A 41 -1.24 26.30 -15.71
C TYR A 41 -1.39 26.78 -17.17
N LEU A 42 -0.69 27.87 -17.54
CA LEU A 42 -0.76 28.44 -18.90
C LEU A 42 -0.26 27.43 -19.96
N ALA A 43 0.92 26.84 -19.74
CA ALA A 43 1.48 25.87 -20.68
C ALA A 43 0.56 24.64 -20.84
N PHE A 44 -0.05 24.19 -19.75
CA PHE A 44 -1.02 23.09 -19.82
C PHE A 44 -2.22 23.45 -20.68
N HIS A 45 -2.85 24.60 -20.43
CA HIS A 45 -4.05 25.03 -21.17
C HIS A 45 -3.78 25.38 -22.62
N THR A 46 -2.55 25.84 -22.95
CA THR A 46 -2.17 26.16 -24.32
C THR A 46 -1.83 24.93 -25.14
N PHE A 47 -1.11 23.95 -24.58
CA PHE A 47 -0.54 22.84 -25.35
C PHE A 47 -1.13 21.48 -25.02
N CYS A 48 -1.41 21.18 -23.74
CA CYS A 48 -1.86 19.85 -23.34
C CYS A 48 -3.38 19.69 -23.41
N ALA A 49 -4.12 20.64 -22.87
CA ALA A 49 -5.57 20.58 -22.78
C ALA A 49 -6.25 20.47 -24.16
N PRO A 50 -5.89 21.25 -25.20
CA PRO A 50 -6.48 21.08 -26.52
C PRO A 50 -6.21 19.69 -27.11
N LEU A 51 -4.99 19.17 -26.91
CA LEU A 51 -4.62 17.84 -27.40
C LEU A 51 -5.39 16.74 -26.67
N ILE A 52 -5.61 16.84 -25.35
CA ILE A 52 -6.42 15.90 -24.58
C ILE A 52 -7.86 15.92 -25.06
N LEU A 53 -8.43 17.11 -25.25
CA LEU A 53 -9.84 17.30 -25.65
C LEU A 53 -10.11 16.84 -27.11
N LEU A 54 -9.09 16.86 -27.95
CA LEU A 54 -9.21 16.36 -29.33
C LEU A 54 -9.48 14.85 -29.39
N HIS A 55 -9.09 14.11 -28.35
CA HIS A 55 -9.21 12.65 -28.31
C HIS A 55 -10.40 12.21 -27.44
N ARG A 56 -11.47 11.68 -28.05
CA ARG A 56 -12.72 11.27 -27.37
C ARG A 56 -12.52 10.26 -26.22
N ASN A 57 -11.54 9.37 -26.33
CA ASN A 57 -11.28 8.31 -25.33
C ASN A 57 -9.95 8.55 -24.59
N ALA A 58 -9.52 9.80 -24.47
CA ALA A 58 -8.31 10.14 -23.73
C ALA A 58 -8.48 9.83 -22.23
N GLU A 59 -7.39 9.39 -21.61
CA GLU A 59 -7.28 9.26 -20.17
C GLU A 59 -6.08 10.07 -19.66
N VAL A 60 -6.24 10.67 -18.49
CA VAL A 60 -5.15 11.30 -17.75
C VAL A 60 -4.66 10.30 -16.71
N VAL A 61 -3.36 10.03 -16.69
CA VAL A 61 -2.74 9.05 -15.78
C VAL A 61 -1.73 9.75 -14.88
N VAL A 62 -1.81 9.52 -13.58
CA VAL A 62 -0.97 10.12 -12.56
C VAL A 62 -0.46 9.08 -11.56
N TRP A 63 0.66 9.37 -10.88
CA TRP A 63 1.11 8.58 -9.74
C TRP A 63 0.50 9.14 -8.45
N GLY A 64 -0.41 8.39 -7.84
CA GLY A 64 -1.10 8.79 -6.62
C GLY A 64 -1.66 10.21 -6.71
N TYR A 65 -1.12 11.10 -5.87
CA TYR A 65 -1.43 12.53 -5.84
C TYR A 65 -0.33 13.43 -6.41
N LYS A 66 0.66 12.84 -7.12
CA LYS A 66 1.78 13.59 -7.70
C LYS A 66 1.40 14.22 -9.06
N HIS A 67 0.55 15.20 -9.05
CA HIS A 67 0.07 15.94 -10.23
C HIS A 67 -0.11 17.42 -9.92
N PRO A 68 -0.24 18.32 -10.93
CA PRO A 68 -0.63 19.71 -10.72
C PRO A 68 -2.02 19.81 -10.08
N ASP A 69 -2.22 20.80 -9.19
CA ASP A 69 -3.46 20.96 -8.42
C ASP A 69 -4.71 21.20 -9.27
N PHE A 70 -4.54 21.86 -10.42
CA PHE A 70 -5.64 22.14 -11.35
C PHE A 70 -6.11 20.91 -12.16
N LEU A 71 -5.31 19.85 -12.21
CA LEU A 71 -5.55 18.72 -13.11
C LEU A 71 -6.83 17.92 -12.78
N PRO A 72 -7.14 17.61 -11.51
CA PRO A 72 -8.39 16.92 -11.17
C PRO A 72 -9.63 17.72 -11.58
N ALA A 73 -9.66 19.02 -11.31
CA ALA A 73 -10.79 19.90 -11.67
C ALA A 73 -10.96 20.01 -13.21
N PHE A 74 -9.85 20.02 -13.95
CA PHE A 74 -9.88 19.98 -15.41
C PHE A 74 -10.50 18.67 -15.91
N CYS A 75 -10.05 17.53 -15.38
CA CYS A 75 -10.56 16.20 -15.76
C CYS A 75 -12.05 16.06 -15.46
N GLU A 76 -12.47 16.47 -14.28
CA GLU A 76 -13.88 16.45 -13.86
C GLU A 76 -14.77 17.32 -14.77
N ARG A 77 -14.36 18.58 -15.01
CA ARG A 77 -15.09 19.53 -15.88
C ARG A 77 -15.33 18.97 -17.28
N HIS A 78 -14.39 18.22 -17.81
CA HIS A 78 -14.43 17.73 -19.20
C HIS A 78 -14.79 16.25 -19.32
N GLY A 79 -15.15 15.59 -18.21
CA GLY A 79 -15.51 14.16 -18.19
C GLY A 79 -14.36 13.24 -18.60
N ILE A 80 -13.09 13.64 -18.36
CA ILE A 80 -11.91 12.87 -18.71
C ILE A 80 -11.54 11.97 -17.53
N PRO A 81 -11.41 10.64 -17.73
CA PRO A 81 -10.99 9.75 -16.66
C PRO A 81 -9.61 10.13 -16.12
N LEU A 82 -9.54 10.37 -14.79
CA LEU A 82 -8.29 10.56 -14.07
C LEU A 82 -7.90 9.24 -13.39
N VAL A 83 -6.97 8.52 -14.00
CA VAL A 83 -6.49 7.21 -13.55
C VAL A 83 -5.29 7.39 -12.64
N ARG A 84 -5.33 6.82 -11.44
CA ARG A 84 -4.21 6.81 -10.50
C ARG A 84 -3.49 5.48 -10.55
N ILE A 85 -2.17 5.56 -10.62
CA ILE A 85 -1.27 4.40 -10.48
C ILE A 85 -0.50 4.56 -9.17
N GLU A 86 -0.30 3.47 -8.45
CA GLU A 86 0.51 3.44 -7.24
C GLU A 86 1.16 2.06 -7.08
N ASP A 87 2.18 1.96 -6.23
CA ASP A 87 2.76 0.67 -5.85
C ASP A 87 1.67 -0.28 -5.33
N GLY A 88 1.73 -1.54 -5.74
CA GLY A 88 0.90 -2.60 -5.17
C GLY A 88 1.40 -3.04 -3.79
N PHE A 89 0.75 -4.07 -3.27
CA PHE A 89 0.98 -4.54 -1.89
C PHE A 89 2.18 -5.49 -1.76
N LEU A 90 2.64 -6.07 -2.88
CA LEU A 90 3.88 -6.83 -2.99
C LEU A 90 4.81 -6.08 -3.95
N ARG A 91 5.92 -5.49 -3.44
CA ARG A 91 6.64 -4.51 -4.25
C ARG A 91 8.04 -4.94 -4.70
N SER A 92 8.95 -5.18 -3.79
CA SER A 92 10.36 -5.42 -4.12
C SER A 92 11.15 -5.92 -2.91
N VAL A 93 12.40 -6.30 -3.13
CA VAL A 93 13.34 -6.56 -2.02
C VAL A 93 13.69 -5.23 -1.36
N ALA A 94 14.36 -4.34 -2.05
CA ALA A 94 14.80 -3.05 -1.54
C ALA A 94 13.69 -1.98 -1.57
N LEU A 95 13.88 -0.88 -0.85
CA LEU A 95 12.96 0.25 -0.84
C LEU A 95 12.89 0.92 -2.23
N GLY A 96 11.70 1.41 -2.60
CA GLY A 96 11.48 2.07 -3.89
C GLY A 96 12.34 3.29 -4.15
N ARG A 97 12.80 3.98 -3.12
CA ARG A 97 13.75 5.09 -3.23
C ARG A 97 15.13 4.69 -3.75
N GLN A 98 15.50 3.42 -3.61
CA GLN A 98 16.73 2.85 -4.15
C GLN A 98 16.64 2.49 -5.63
N GLY A 99 15.51 2.83 -6.29
CA GLY A 99 15.32 2.64 -7.73
C GLY A 99 14.84 1.24 -8.13
N ALA A 100 14.54 0.36 -7.18
CA ALA A 100 14.00 -0.96 -7.48
C ALA A 100 12.62 -0.84 -8.17
N PRO A 101 12.42 -1.45 -9.36
CA PRO A 101 11.14 -1.44 -10.04
C PRO A 101 10.09 -2.19 -9.21
N PRO A 102 8.83 -1.73 -9.20
CA PRO A 102 7.77 -2.43 -8.51
C PRO A 102 7.36 -3.70 -9.27
N LEU A 103 7.23 -4.82 -8.54
CA LEU A 103 6.64 -6.05 -9.07
C LEU A 103 5.14 -5.91 -9.31
N SER A 104 4.50 -5.05 -8.55
CA SER A 104 3.06 -4.83 -8.68
C SER A 104 2.69 -3.36 -8.65
N ILE A 105 1.64 -3.05 -9.38
CA ILE A 105 0.99 -1.73 -9.37
C ILE A 105 -0.51 -1.88 -9.16
N CYS A 106 -1.08 -0.88 -8.53
CA CYS A 106 -2.53 -0.65 -8.49
C CYS A 106 -2.88 0.40 -9.53
N VAL A 107 -3.96 0.17 -10.27
CA VAL A 107 -4.50 1.10 -11.27
C VAL A 107 -5.95 1.38 -10.89
N ASP A 108 -6.22 2.58 -10.43
CA ASP A 108 -7.52 2.98 -9.88
C ASP A 108 -8.15 4.10 -10.71
N ARG A 109 -9.42 3.93 -11.05
CA ARG A 109 -10.19 4.87 -11.87
C ARG A 109 -11.18 5.71 -11.03
N SER A 110 -11.40 5.33 -9.80
CA SER A 110 -12.35 5.97 -8.90
C SER A 110 -11.68 6.83 -7.84
N GLY A 111 -10.57 6.35 -7.31
CA GLY A 111 -9.82 7.01 -6.24
C GLY A 111 -8.40 6.49 -6.13
N ILE A 112 -8.04 6.03 -4.94
CA ILE A 112 -6.83 5.26 -4.66
C ILE A 112 -7.01 4.55 -3.29
N TYR A 113 -6.48 3.36 -3.13
CA TYR A 113 -6.74 2.49 -1.98
C TYR A 113 -6.40 3.09 -0.60
N PHE A 114 -5.48 4.04 -0.54
CA PHE A 114 -5.06 4.68 0.73
C PHE A 114 -5.83 5.97 1.06
N ASP A 115 -6.73 6.43 0.19
CA ASP A 115 -7.57 7.62 0.42
C ASP A 115 -9.02 7.21 0.71
N PRO A 116 -9.45 7.16 1.97
CA PRO A 116 -10.82 6.82 2.33
C PRO A 116 -11.80 7.98 2.16
N THR A 117 -11.35 9.17 1.78
CA THR A 117 -12.24 10.34 1.60
C THR A 117 -13.16 10.19 0.39
N ARG A 118 -12.82 9.29 -0.53
CA ARG A 118 -13.61 8.92 -1.72
C ARG A 118 -13.52 7.43 -2.01
N PRO A 119 -14.51 6.84 -2.71
CA PRO A 119 -14.44 5.44 -3.10
C PRO A 119 -13.20 5.17 -3.98
N SER A 120 -12.51 4.05 -3.73
CA SER A 120 -11.52 3.47 -4.64
C SER A 120 -12.10 2.27 -5.38
N ASP A 121 -11.43 1.81 -6.45
CA ASP A 121 -11.85 0.58 -7.11
C ASP A 121 -11.67 -0.63 -6.16
N LEU A 122 -10.64 -0.62 -5.29
CA LEU A 122 -10.49 -1.63 -4.25
C LEU A 122 -11.66 -1.62 -3.25
N GLU A 123 -12.07 -0.43 -2.76
CA GLU A 123 -13.20 -0.31 -1.84
C GLU A 123 -14.48 -0.86 -2.46
N LYS A 124 -14.73 -0.58 -3.76
CA LYS A 124 -15.87 -1.13 -4.49
C LYS A 124 -15.82 -2.65 -4.61
N ILE A 125 -14.65 -3.22 -4.93
CA ILE A 125 -14.48 -4.68 -5.00
C ILE A 125 -14.79 -5.29 -3.63
N ILE A 126 -14.23 -4.78 -2.55
CA ILE A 126 -14.47 -5.31 -1.20
C ILE A 126 -15.95 -5.18 -0.84
N GLU A 127 -16.60 -4.05 -1.15
CA GLU A 127 -18.00 -3.83 -0.82
C GLU A 127 -18.95 -4.76 -1.58
N THR A 128 -18.74 -4.95 -2.91
CA THR A 128 -19.77 -5.52 -3.78
C THR A 128 -19.49 -6.91 -4.31
N TYR A 129 -18.24 -7.40 -4.24
CA TYR A 129 -17.91 -8.69 -4.82
C TYR A 129 -18.53 -9.85 -4.03
N ASP A 130 -19.08 -10.83 -4.73
CA ASP A 130 -19.63 -12.05 -4.11
C ASP A 130 -18.55 -13.13 -3.94
N PHE A 131 -17.73 -12.96 -2.90
CA PHE A 131 -16.67 -13.94 -2.57
C PHE A 131 -17.20 -15.33 -2.23
N ARG A 132 -18.45 -15.44 -1.75
CA ARG A 132 -19.05 -16.73 -1.40
C ARG A 132 -19.43 -17.53 -2.63
N ALA A 133 -19.84 -16.87 -3.70
CA ALA A 133 -20.16 -17.50 -4.96
C ALA A 133 -18.90 -17.95 -5.73
N ASP A 134 -17.79 -17.21 -5.60
CA ASP A 134 -16.53 -17.49 -6.31
C ASP A 134 -15.58 -18.37 -5.49
N ARG A 135 -15.95 -19.66 -5.36
CA ARG A 135 -15.12 -20.64 -4.66
C ARG A 135 -13.72 -20.83 -5.24
N PRO A 136 -13.52 -20.87 -6.57
CA PRO A 136 -12.18 -20.95 -7.15
C PRO A 136 -11.27 -19.79 -6.75
N LEU A 137 -11.78 -18.55 -6.76
CA LEU A 137 -11.04 -17.39 -6.29
C LEU A 137 -10.65 -17.52 -4.83
N MET A 138 -11.57 -17.95 -3.96
CA MET A 138 -11.29 -18.08 -2.54
C MET A 138 -10.28 -19.19 -2.23
N GLN A 139 -10.35 -20.34 -2.91
CA GLN A 139 -9.33 -21.38 -2.81
C GLN A 139 -7.95 -20.88 -3.24
N ARG A 140 -7.90 -20.13 -4.33
CA ARG A 140 -6.67 -19.48 -4.80
C ARG A 140 -6.15 -18.46 -3.79
N ALA A 141 -7.04 -17.67 -3.19
CA ALA A 141 -6.70 -16.68 -2.17
C ALA A 141 -6.08 -17.34 -0.93
N GLU A 142 -6.67 -18.43 -0.43
CA GLU A 142 -6.15 -19.19 0.70
C GLU A 142 -4.76 -19.79 0.40
N TYR A 143 -4.59 -20.34 -0.80
CA TYR A 143 -3.30 -20.87 -1.25
C TYR A 143 -2.22 -19.77 -1.31
N CYS A 144 -2.50 -18.64 -1.98
CA CYS A 144 -1.56 -17.53 -2.11
C CYS A 144 -1.26 -16.87 -0.76
N LEU A 145 -2.26 -16.74 0.11
CA LEU A 145 -2.10 -16.22 1.46
C LEU A 145 -1.15 -17.11 2.28
N LYS A 146 -1.34 -18.43 2.22
CA LYS A 146 -0.43 -19.38 2.86
C LYS A 146 0.98 -19.26 2.30
N LEU A 147 1.12 -19.21 0.97
CA LEU A 147 2.42 -19.05 0.31
C LEU A 147 3.13 -17.76 0.72
N LEU A 148 2.42 -16.63 0.78
CA LEU A 148 2.95 -15.34 1.24
C LEU A 148 3.48 -15.42 2.68
N ILE A 149 2.71 -16.06 3.58
CA ILE A 149 3.08 -16.21 5.00
C ILE A 149 4.28 -17.14 5.15
N ASP A 150 4.25 -18.30 4.52
CA ASP A 150 5.31 -19.32 4.60
C ASP A 150 6.64 -18.79 4.02
N SER A 151 6.57 -18.01 2.93
CA SER A 151 7.73 -17.36 2.34
C SER A 151 8.22 -16.15 3.13
N ARG A 152 7.51 -15.74 4.19
CA ARG A 152 7.86 -14.59 5.05
C ARG A 152 8.00 -13.29 4.27
N LEU A 153 7.27 -13.16 3.18
CA LEU A 153 7.29 -11.96 2.33
C LEU A 153 6.38 -10.87 2.88
N SER A 154 6.77 -9.63 2.55
CA SER A 154 6.02 -8.40 2.81
C SER A 154 6.19 -7.42 1.65
N LYS A 155 5.72 -6.19 1.80
CA LYS A 155 5.89 -5.14 0.78
C LYS A 155 7.37 -4.89 0.44
N TYR A 156 8.26 -4.92 1.45
CA TYR A 156 9.71 -4.75 1.34
C TYR A 156 10.43 -5.86 2.10
N ASN A 157 11.50 -6.41 1.55
CA ASN A 157 12.08 -7.68 2.00
C ASN A 157 13.60 -7.63 2.18
N ALA A 158 14.18 -6.44 2.40
CA ALA A 158 15.63 -6.26 2.57
C ALA A 158 16.12 -6.35 4.03
N ALA A 159 15.21 -6.48 5.00
CA ALA A 159 15.62 -6.60 6.40
C ALA A 159 16.18 -8.00 6.68
N PRO A 160 17.31 -8.11 7.38
CA PRO A 160 17.91 -9.40 7.75
C PRO A 160 17.02 -10.16 8.75
N ASP A 161 17.23 -11.46 8.83
CA ASP A 161 16.62 -12.29 9.85
C ASP A 161 17.15 -11.92 11.23
N VAL A 162 16.27 -11.81 12.22
CA VAL A 162 16.59 -11.42 13.58
C VAL A 162 16.02 -12.44 14.56
N ASP A 163 16.80 -12.78 15.57
CA ASP A 163 16.32 -13.54 16.72
C ASP A 163 15.39 -12.67 17.58
N ILE A 164 14.10 -12.81 17.32
CA ILE A 164 13.05 -12.03 17.97
C ILE A 164 12.93 -12.35 19.47
N GLU A 165 13.19 -13.56 19.87
CA GLU A 165 13.12 -13.93 21.31
C GLU A 165 14.22 -13.25 22.09
N ARG A 166 15.41 -13.16 21.51
CA ARG A 166 16.51 -12.40 22.09
C ARG A 166 16.22 -10.89 22.13
N LEU A 167 15.56 -10.37 21.07
CA LEU A 167 15.26 -8.93 20.97
C LEU A 167 14.12 -8.51 21.90
N TYR A 168 13.06 -9.30 21.97
CA TYR A 168 11.86 -8.99 22.74
C TYR A 168 11.95 -9.50 24.21
N GLY A 169 12.87 -10.41 24.48
CA GLY A 169 12.92 -11.16 25.74
C GLY A 169 11.83 -12.23 25.86
N PRO A 170 11.84 -12.98 26.96
CA PRO A 170 10.83 -14.02 27.22
C PRO A 170 9.41 -13.46 27.21
N LYS A 171 8.47 -14.16 26.57
CA LYS A 171 7.07 -13.74 26.57
C LYS A 171 6.41 -14.08 27.91
N ALA A 172 6.35 -13.09 28.81
CA ALA A 172 5.73 -13.24 30.13
C ALA A 172 4.22 -12.92 30.16
N GLY A 173 3.69 -12.31 29.11
CA GLY A 173 2.29 -11.86 29.04
C GLY A 173 1.89 -11.43 27.63
N ARG A 174 0.84 -10.62 27.57
CA ARG A 174 0.36 -10.05 26.29
C ARG A 174 1.42 -9.14 25.68
N ARG A 175 1.62 -9.27 24.37
CA ARG A 175 2.62 -8.52 23.60
C ARG A 175 1.93 -7.71 22.53
N ILE A 176 2.13 -6.40 22.55
CA ILE A 176 1.52 -5.43 21.66
C ILE A 176 2.59 -4.85 20.74
N LEU A 177 2.38 -4.85 19.44
CA LEU A 177 3.26 -4.20 18.48
C LEU A 177 2.61 -2.91 17.98
N VAL A 178 3.33 -1.81 18.11
CA VAL A 178 2.94 -0.52 17.52
C VAL A 178 3.75 -0.29 16.25
N LEU A 179 3.05 -0.09 15.14
CA LEU A 179 3.66 0.10 13.81
C LEU A 179 3.70 1.58 13.47
N GLY A 180 4.92 2.14 13.46
CA GLY A 180 5.16 3.52 13.06
C GLY A 180 5.04 3.72 11.54
N GLN A 181 4.71 4.94 11.16
CA GLN A 181 4.59 5.37 9.77
C GLN A 181 5.39 6.67 9.55
N VAL A 182 5.66 6.99 8.29
CA VAL A 182 6.25 8.29 7.93
C VAL A 182 5.19 9.37 8.09
N GLU A 183 5.39 10.29 9.01
CA GLU A 183 4.50 11.42 9.22
C GLU A 183 4.49 12.34 7.98
N GLY A 184 3.29 12.77 7.57
CA GLY A 184 3.08 13.48 6.31
C GLY A 184 2.98 12.58 5.07
N ASP A 185 3.02 11.25 5.22
CA ASP A 185 2.64 10.35 4.13
C ASP A 185 1.17 10.55 3.74
N MET A 186 0.87 10.42 2.44
CA MET A 186 -0.48 10.67 1.93
C MET A 186 -1.52 9.74 2.54
N SER A 187 -1.14 8.53 2.95
CA SER A 187 -2.04 7.60 3.62
C SER A 187 -2.48 8.11 5.01
N LEU A 188 -1.60 8.82 5.71
CA LEU A 188 -1.93 9.51 6.96
C LEU A 188 -2.72 10.80 6.70
N VAL A 189 -2.26 11.62 5.77
CA VAL A 189 -2.91 12.91 5.42
C VAL A 189 -4.37 12.71 5.00
N LYS A 190 -4.68 11.61 4.31
CA LYS A 190 -6.01 11.29 3.82
C LYS A 190 -6.79 10.34 4.71
N GLY A 191 -6.10 9.40 5.36
CA GLY A 191 -6.70 8.27 6.05
C GLY A 191 -6.84 8.46 7.57
N LEU A 192 -6.31 9.53 8.14
CA LEU A 192 -6.34 9.79 9.58
C LEU A 192 -7.01 11.14 9.86
N GLU A 193 -8.15 11.12 10.56
CA GLU A 193 -8.86 12.34 10.98
C GLU A 193 -8.26 12.94 12.26
N ALA A 194 -7.84 12.06 13.19
CA ALA A 194 -7.20 12.50 14.43
C ALA A 194 -5.79 13.03 14.17
N LYS A 195 -5.46 14.17 14.77
CA LYS A 195 -4.11 14.73 14.73
C LYS A 195 -3.23 14.04 15.77
N ILE A 196 -2.77 12.83 15.49
CA ILE A 196 -1.85 12.08 16.32
C ILE A 196 -0.58 11.78 15.54
N ASP A 197 0.53 11.71 16.27
CA ASP A 197 1.83 11.27 15.75
C ASP A 197 2.13 9.81 16.15
N ASN A 198 3.28 9.30 15.76
CA ASN A 198 3.70 7.95 16.13
C ASN A 198 3.85 7.77 17.65
N ASN A 199 4.33 8.78 18.34
CA ASN A 199 4.52 8.72 19.81
C ASN A 199 3.18 8.70 20.54
N GLU A 200 2.18 9.42 20.08
CA GLU A 200 0.84 9.36 20.65
C GLU A 200 0.17 8.01 20.37
N LEU A 201 0.38 7.41 19.21
CA LEU A 201 -0.05 6.02 18.93
C LEU A 201 0.54 5.04 19.97
N VAL A 202 1.83 5.17 20.31
CA VAL A 202 2.46 4.36 21.36
C VAL A 202 1.80 4.60 22.72
N ARG A 203 1.58 5.86 23.12
CA ARG A 203 0.92 6.19 24.40
C ARG A 203 -0.50 5.63 24.49
N ILE A 204 -1.26 5.66 23.37
CA ILE A 204 -2.58 5.04 23.30
C ILE A 204 -2.47 3.53 23.53
N ALA A 205 -1.56 2.85 22.84
CA ALA A 205 -1.39 1.41 22.98
C ALA A 205 -1.00 0.99 24.40
N VAL A 206 -0.10 1.75 25.06
CA VAL A 206 0.31 1.52 26.46
C VAL A 206 -0.87 1.73 27.41
N ARG A 207 -1.61 2.81 27.28
CA ARG A 207 -2.75 3.15 28.13
C ARG A 207 -3.88 2.13 28.03
N GLU A 208 -4.14 1.61 26.83
CA GLU A 208 -5.20 0.62 26.60
C GLU A 208 -4.81 -0.80 26.96
N ASN A 209 -3.53 -1.09 27.19
CA ASN A 209 -3.02 -2.43 27.48
C ASN A 209 -2.13 -2.44 28.74
N PRO A 210 -2.69 -2.13 29.94
CA PRO A 210 -1.92 -2.09 31.16
C PRO A 210 -1.32 -3.48 31.47
N GLY A 211 -0.03 -3.51 31.79
CA GLY A 211 0.71 -4.74 32.09
C GLY A 211 1.17 -5.53 30.86
N ALA A 212 0.83 -5.11 29.63
CA ALA A 212 1.36 -5.72 28.43
C ALA A 212 2.78 -5.24 28.11
N GLN A 213 3.55 -6.07 27.43
CA GLN A 213 4.78 -5.65 26.80
C GLN A 213 4.44 -4.90 25.49
N VAL A 214 4.66 -3.58 25.49
CA VAL A 214 4.48 -2.78 24.28
C VAL A 214 5.82 -2.63 23.56
N ILE A 215 5.82 -2.92 22.26
CA ILE A 215 6.99 -2.84 21.37
C ILE A 215 6.66 -1.82 20.28
N TYR A 216 7.51 -0.84 20.10
CA TYR A 216 7.39 0.13 19.03
C TYR A 216 8.39 -0.17 17.92
N LYS A 217 7.86 -0.41 16.72
CA LYS A 217 8.63 -0.56 15.47
C LYS A 217 8.50 0.73 14.67
N PRO A 218 9.49 1.64 14.72
CA PRO A 218 9.51 2.82 13.87
C PRO A 218 9.55 2.43 12.38
N HIS A 219 9.06 3.31 11.52
CA HIS A 219 9.27 3.13 10.09
C HIS A 219 10.76 3.24 9.75
N PRO A 220 11.32 2.44 8.81
CA PRO A 220 12.75 2.51 8.47
C PRO A 220 13.24 3.92 8.10
N GLU A 221 12.43 4.70 7.37
CA GLU A 221 12.80 6.10 7.04
C GLU A 221 12.87 7.01 8.28
N VAL A 222 12.10 6.73 9.33
CA VAL A 222 12.15 7.44 10.62
C VAL A 222 13.37 6.97 11.41
N LEU A 223 13.58 5.65 11.50
CA LEU A 223 14.69 5.04 12.19
C LEU A 223 16.05 5.55 11.65
N HIS A 224 16.21 5.55 10.34
CA HIS A 224 17.45 6.00 9.68
C HIS A 224 17.50 7.51 9.41
N ARG A 225 16.51 8.29 9.85
CA ARG A 225 16.42 9.75 9.67
C ARG A 225 16.62 10.19 8.22
N THR A 226 16.14 9.38 7.26
CA THR A 226 16.27 9.67 5.83
C THR A 226 15.22 10.65 5.32
N ARG A 227 14.28 11.04 6.18
CA ARG A 227 13.21 11.99 5.87
C ARG A 227 13.15 13.08 6.93
N ALA A 228 13.48 14.31 6.55
CA ALA A 228 13.51 15.48 7.43
C ALA A 228 12.27 16.38 7.30
N ASP A 229 11.52 16.26 6.20
CA ASP A 229 10.35 17.10 5.91
C ASP A 229 9.13 16.24 5.51
N PRO A 230 8.01 16.33 6.24
CA PRO A 230 7.84 17.06 7.49
C PRO A 230 8.66 16.46 8.65
N PRO A 231 8.89 17.21 9.74
CA PRO A 231 9.56 16.68 10.94
C PRO A 231 8.86 15.42 11.43
N GLN A 232 9.65 14.42 11.84
CA GLN A 232 9.14 13.15 12.35
C GLN A 232 9.22 13.15 13.89
N SER A 233 8.24 12.54 14.55
CA SER A 233 8.29 12.31 15.99
C SER A 233 9.47 11.38 16.34
N HIS A 234 10.24 11.77 17.39
CA HIS A 234 11.45 11.05 17.73
C HIS A 234 11.12 9.81 18.59
N PRO A 235 11.53 8.59 18.20
CA PRO A 235 11.20 7.37 18.94
C PRO A 235 11.69 7.35 20.41
N ASP A 236 12.76 8.07 20.72
CA ASP A 236 13.29 8.14 22.09
C ASP A 236 12.33 8.78 23.10
N ALA A 237 11.37 9.58 22.62
CA ALA A 237 10.38 10.23 23.49
C ALA A 237 9.35 9.25 24.11
N VAL A 238 9.40 7.97 23.77
CA VAL A 238 8.52 6.92 24.31
C VAL A 238 9.30 5.71 24.83
N ARG A 239 10.62 5.80 24.91
CA ARG A 239 11.52 4.70 25.31
C ARG A 239 11.35 4.32 26.78
N ASP A 240 10.85 5.21 27.61
CA ASP A 240 10.55 5.00 29.02
C ASP A 240 9.28 4.15 29.25
N ILE A 241 8.40 4.05 28.24
CA ILE A 241 7.11 3.36 28.35
C ILE A 241 6.97 2.15 27.43
N CYS A 242 7.90 1.92 26.50
CA CYS A 242 7.87 0.78 25.57
C CYS A 242 9.27 0.35 25.13
N LEU A 243 9.36 -0.86 24.57
CA LEU A 243 10.58 -1.33 23.88
C LEU A 243 10.60 -0.73 22.46
N VAL A 244 11.55 0.15 22.18
CA VAL A 244 11.75 0.71 20.84
C VAL A 244 12.74 -0.14 20.06
N LEU A 245 12.39 -0.54 18.83
CA LEU A 245 13.31 -1.25 17.93
C LEU A 245 14.26 -0.27 17.26
N ASP A 246 15.54 -0.39 17.54
CA ASP A 246 16.60 0.49 17.03
C ASP A 246 17.32 -0.06 15.80
N GLN A 247 16.85 -1.19 15.28
CA GLN A 247 17.43 -1.86 14.11
C GLN A 247 16.34 -2.28 13.14
N ASP A 248 16.73 -2.52 11.90
CA ASP A 248 15.84 -3.08 10.90
C ASP A 248 15.45 -4.51 11.29
N VAL A 249 14.15 -4.73 11.39
CA VAL A 249 13.54 -6.03 11.66
C VAL A 249 12.51 -6.28 10.57
N SER A 250 12.56 -7.46 9.95
CA SER A 250 11.53 -7.86 8.99
C SER A 250 10.15 -7.82 9.65
N LEU A 251 9.12 -7.47 8.89
CA LEU A 251 7.78 -7.46 9.46
C LEU A 251 7.35 -8.88 9.87
N ALA A 252 7.76 -9.89 9.11
CA ALA A 252 7.46 -11.27 9.43
C ALA A 252 8.05 -11.68 10.79
N ASP A 253 9.27 -11.25 11.12
CA ASP A 253 9.87 -11.48 12.42
C ASP A 253 9.18 -10.66 13.51
N ALA A 254 8.98 -9.38 13.28
CA ALA A 254 8.35 -8.49 14.24
C ALA A 254 6.98 -9.00 14.72
N LEU A 255 6.25 -9.74 13.87
CA LEU A 255 4.93 -10.27 14.15
C LEU A 255 4.93 -11.64 14.86
N ARG A 256 6.05 -12.37 14.92
CA ARG A 256 6.08 -13.80 15.34
C ARG A 256 5.46 -14.13 16.69
N THR A 257 5.55 -13.25 17.66
CA THR A 257 5.08 -13.53 19.02
C THR A 257 4.09 -12.48 19.54
N VAL A 258 3.55 -11.67 18.62
CA VAL A 258 2.66 -10.55 18.91
C VAL A 258 1.22 -11.05 19.00
N ASP A 259 0.48 -10.51 19.96
CA ASP A 259 -0.94 -10.84 20.18
C ASP A 259 -1.87 -9.77 19.60
N HIS A 260 -1.38 -8.53 19.45
CA HIS A 260 -2.17 -7.42 18.95
C HIS A 260 -1.30 -6.35 18.31
N VAL A 261 -1.80 -5.70 17.29
CA VAL A 261 -1.11 -4.64 16.56
C VAL A 261 -1.91 -3.34 16.65
N TYR A 262 -1.22 -2.24 16.93
CA TYR A 262 -1.75 -0.88 16.79
C TYR A 262 -1.10 -0.18 15.60
N THR A 263 -1.92 0.45 14.76
CA THR A 263 -1.46 1.21 13.61
C THR A 263 -2.39 2.38 13.32
N MET A 264 -1.90 3.37 12.57
CA MET A 264 -2.77 4.41 12.01
C MET A 264 -3.42 3.92 10.72
N THR A 265 -2.64 3.81 9.63
CA THR A 265 -3.15 3.40 8.31
C THR A 265 -2.20 2.45 7.56
N SER A 266 -1.20 1.86 8.27
CA SER A 266 -0.14 1.09 7.63
C SER A 266 -0.65 -0.19 6.98
N LEU A 267 -0.11 -0.52 5.80
CA LEU A 267 -0.28 -1.84 5.18
C LEU A 267 0.21 -2.97 6.09
N SER A 268 1.20 -2.72 6.93
CA SER A 268 1.72 -3.70 7.90
C SER A 268 0.65 -4.17 8.89
N GLY A 269 -0.39 -3.36 9.15
CA GLY A 269 -1.56 -3.78 9.91
C GLY A 269 -2.36 -4.86 9.17
N PHE A 270 -2.54 -4.72 7.85
CA PHE A 270 -3.16 -5.79 7.06
C PHE A 270 -2.33 -7.07 7.04
N GLU A 271 -1.02 -6.94 6.95
CA GLU A 271 -0.11 -8.09 7.01
C GLU A 271 -0.16 -8.80 8.38
N ALA A 272 -0.44 -8.10 9.47
CA ALA A 272 -0.72 -8.69 10.77
C ALA A 272 -2.08 -9.40 10.78
N LEU A 273 -3.13 -8.75 10.23
CA LEU A 273 -4.49 -9.28 10.17
C LEU A 273 -4.56 -10.61 9.43
N ILE A 274 -3.90 -10.73 8.27
CA ILE A 274 -3.87 -11.98 7.49
C ILE A 274 -3.03 -13.10 8.15
N ARG A 275 -2.26 -12.78 9.19
CA ARG A 275 -1.57 -13.75 10.05
C ARG A 275 -2.36 -14.11 11.30
N GLY A 276 -3.63 -13.68 11.38
CA GLY A 276 -4.52 -13.97 12.50
C GLY A 276 -4.28 -13.11 13.74
N ILE A 277 -3.49 -12.04 13.63
CA ILE A 277 -3.22 -11.12 14.75
C ILE A 277 -4.30 -10.04 14.76
N ALA A 278 -4.87 -9.76 15.93
CA ALA A 278 -5.84 -8.69 16.10
C ALA A 278 -5.19 -7.31 15.81
N VAL A 279 -5.96 -6.40 15.17
CA VAL A 279 -5.46 -5.10 14.76
C VAL A 279 -6.41 -3.99 15.17
N THR A 280 -5.88 -2.97 15.84
CA THR A 280 -6.56 -1.69 16.07
C THR A 280 -6.05 -0.66 15.06
N CYS A 281 -6.98 -0.05 14.31
CA CYS A 281 -6.73 1.01 13.34
C CYS A 281 -7.21 2.35 13.87
N LEU A 282 -6.30 3.34 14.04
CA LEU A 282 -6.67 4.69 14.48
C LEU A 282 -7.23 5.54 13.33
N GLY A 283 -6.85 5.21 12.09
CA GLY A 283 -7.37 5.79 10.86
C GLY A 283 -8.15 4.75 10.04
N ALA A 284 -8.41 5.08 8.79
CA ALA A 284 -9.23 4.28 7.88
C ALA A 284 -8.44 3.67 6.69
N PRO A 285 -7.48 2.73 6.93
CA PRO A 285 -6.84 2.01 5.83
C PRO A 285 -7.86 1.18 5.03
N PHE A 286 -7.47 0.67 3.87
CA PHE A 286 -8.40 -0.06 2.98
C PHE A 286 -9.04 -1.29 3.63
N TYR A 287 -8.40 -1.88 4.63
CA TYR A 287 -8.86 -3.09 5.33
C TYR A 287 -9.67 -2.81 6.61
N ALA A 288 -9.79 -1.55 7.03
CA ALA A 288 -10.63 -1.11 8.14
C ALA A 288 -12.10 -0.90 7.71
N GLY A 289 -13.03 -0.98 8.65
CA GLY A 289 -14.47 -0.73 8.40
C GLY A 289 -15.25 -1.95 7.91
N TRP A 290 -14.64 -3.12 7.81
CA TRP A 290 -15.28 -4.35 7.31
C TRP A 290 -15.63 -5.35 8.42
N GLY A 291 -15.42 -4.98 9.67
CA GLY A 291 -15.67 -5.83 10.85
C GLY A 291 -14.57 -6.87 11.13
N ALA A 292 -13.40 -6.75 10.49
CA ALA A 292 -12.23 -7.59 10.71
C ALA A 292 -11.20 -6.96 11.66
N THR A 293 -11.31 -5.67 11.93
CA THR A 293 -10.40 -4.85 12.75
C THR A 293 -11.16 -4.10 13.85
N ASP A 294 -10.46 -3.64 14.89
CA ASP A 294 -10.96 -2.66 15.85
C ASP A 294 -10.73 -1.26 15.27
N ASP A 295 -11.80 -0.67 14.76
CA ASP A 295 -11.76 0.58 14.00
C ASP A 295 -12.10 1.78 14.88
N ARG A 296 -11.18 2.73 15.04
CA ARG A 296 -11.35 3.95 15.85
C ARG A 296 -11.83 5.14 15.01
N GLN A 297 -11.81 5.00 13.69
CA GLN A 297 -12.35 5.97 12.75
C GLN A 297 -13.47 5.33 11.93
N ALA A 298 -14.60 6.03 11.82
CA ALA A 298 -15.75 5.51 11.09
C ALA A 298 -15.51 5.48 9.57
N CYS A 299 -16.01 4.43 8.92
CA CYS A 299 -16.00 4.25 7.48
C CYS A 299 -17.41 4.05 6.93
N PRO A 300 -18.27 5.09 6.85
CA PRO A 300 -19.72 4.94 6.60
C PRO A 300 -20.09 4.27 5.27
N ARG A 301 -19.21 4.31 4.27
CA ARG A 301 -19.43 3.66 2.97
C ARG A 301 -19.16 2.17 2.97
N ARG A 302 -18.46 1.65 3.99
CA ARG A 302 -18.04 0.25 4.12
C ARG A 302 -19.07 -0.49 4.96
N THR A 303 -20.09 -1.02 4.30
CA THR A 303 -21.25 -1.64 4.96
C THR A 303 -21.20 -3.16 4.96
N ALA A 304 -20.47 -3.76 4.05
CA ALA A 304 -20.26 -5.20 3.98
C ALA A 304 -19.39 -5.70 5.15
N ARG A 305 -19.69 -6.91 5.63
CA ARG A 305 -18.81 -7.63 6.55
C ARG A 305 -17.91 -8.57 5.76
N ARG A 306 -16.60 -8.50 5.99
CA ARG A 306 -15.59 -9.26 5.26
C ARG A 306 -14.60 -9.94 6.20
N THR A 307 -14.20 -11.14 5.82
CA THR A 307 -13.12 -11.88 6.47
C THR A 307 -11.76 -11.45 5.93
N PRO A 308 -10.65 -11.63 6.68
CA PRO A 308 -9.32 -11.33 6.18
C PRO A 308 -8.97 -12.01 4.85
N PRO A 309 -9.33 -13.30 4.58
CA PRO A 309 -9.13 -13.92 3.26
C PRO A 309 -9.91 -13.26 2.12
N GLU A 310 -11.14 -12.78 2.36
CA GLU A 310 -11.93 -12.05 1.34
C GLU A 310 -11.28 -10.70 1.01
N ILE A 311 -10.80 -9.97 2.03
CA ILE A 311 -10.06 -8.72 1.84
C ILE A 311 -8.74 -8.99 1.10
N PHE A 312 -8.07 -10.10 1.42
CA PHE A 312 -6.84 -10.52 0.71
C PHE A 312 -7.13 -10.84 -0.76
N ALA A 313 -8.19 -11.58 -1.06
CA ALA A 313 -8.60 -11.87 -2.44
C ALA A 313 -8.82 -10.57 -3.25
N ALA A 314 -9.51 -9.59 -2.67
CA ALA A 314 -9.69 -8.29 -3.31
C ALA A 314 -8.35 -7.56 -3.53
N ALA A 315 -7.55 -7.45 -2.46
CA ALA A 315 -6.35 -6.62 -2.43
C ALA A 315 -5.16 -7.23 -3.17
N TYR A 316 -5.05 -8.57 -3.23
CA TYR A 316 -3.88 -9.22 -3.84
C TYR A 316 -4.19 -9.95 -5.16
N LEU A 317 -5.44 -10.36 -5.42
CA LEU A 317 -5.78 -11.08 -6.65
C LEU A 317 -6.59 -10.24 -7.65
N LEU A 318 -7.54 -9.42 -7.18
CA LEU A 318 -8.46 -8.72 -8.08
C LEU A 318 -8.01 -7.30 -8.44
N TYR A 319 -7.39 -6.58 -7.52
CA TYR A 319 -7.10 -5.16 -7.68
C TYR A 319 -5.74 -4.86 -8.31
N PRO A 320 -4.59 -5.46 -7.89
CA PRO A 320 -3.28 -5.15 -8.43
C PRO A 320 -3.00 -5.89 -9.75
N ARG A 321 -1.95 -5.43 -10.42
CA ARG A 321 -1.35 -6.10 -11.58
C ARG A 321 0.10 -6.39 -11.27
N TYR A 322 0.53 -7.59 -11.57
CA TYR A 322 1.89 -8.05 -11.33
C TYR A 322 2.70 -8.11 -12.62
N PHE A 323 3.99 -7.85 -12.52
CA PHE A 323 4.90 -7.83 -13.66
C PHE A 323 6.22 -8.46 -13.28
N ASP A 324 6.75 -9.29 -14.16
CA ASP A 324 8.11 -9.80 -14.04
C ASP A 324 9.10 -8.63 -14.13
N PRO A 325 9.99 -8.43 -13.15
CA PRO A 325 10.90 -7.28 -13.14
C PRO A 325 11.99 -7.35 -14.21
N ALA A 326 12.30 -8.53 -14.75
CA ALA A 326 13.31 -8.73 -15.78
C ALA A 326 12.73 -8.52 -17.19
N THR A 327 11.56 -9.08 -17.47
CA THR A 327 10.93 -9.02 -18.80
C THR A 327 9.90 -7.91 -18.93
N GLY A 328 9.29 -7.49 -17.81
CA GLY A 328 8.16 -6.56 -17.78
C GLY A 328 6.85 -7.17 -18.24
N GLU A 329 6.80 -8.47 -18.45
CA GLU A 329 5.58 -9.18 -18.80
C GLU A 329 4.63 -9.30 -17.62
N ARG A 330 3.33 -9.36 -17.90
CA ARG A 330 2.31 -9.57 -16.87
C ARG A 330 2.38 -11.00 -16.37
N ILE A 331 2.41 -11.16 -15.07
CA ILE A 331 2.44 -12.43 -14.37
C ILE A 331 1.33 -12.49 -13.31
N GLU A 332 1.12 -13.66 -12.73
CA GLU A 332 0.16 -13.88 -11.65
C GLU A 332 0.82 -13.70 -10.27
N LEU A 333 0.00 -13.62 -9.21
CA LEU A 333 0.50 -13.43 -7.84
C LEU A 333 1.48 -14.53 -7.42
N GLU A 334 1.17 -15.79 -7.74
CA GLU A 334 2.00 -16.96 -7.42
C GLU A 334 3.41 -16.81 -7.97
N GLN A 335 3.51 -16.49 -9.26
CA GLN A 335 4.79 -16.26 -9.93
C GLN A 335 5.54 -15.06 -9.33
N SER A 336 4.79 -14.02 -8.91
CA SER A 336 5.38 -12.85 -8.25
C SER A 336 5.97 -13.19 -6.89
N LEU A 337 5.33 -14.07 -6.12
CA LEU A 337 5.84 -14.55 -4.83
C LEU A 337 7.12 -15.38 -5.02
N GLU A 338 7.15 -16.28 -6.01
CA GLU A 338 8.35 -17.06 -6.36
C GLU A 338 9.49 -16.16 -6.81
N CYS A 339 9.20 -15.20 -7.71
CA CYS A 339 10.17 -14.23 -8.19
C CYS A 339 10.76 -13.41 -7.05
N LEU A 340 9.92 -12.87 -6.15
CA LEU A 340 10.39 -12.07 -5.03
C LEU A 340 11.19 -12.87 -4.02
N THR A 341 10.83 -14.13 -3.79
CA THR A 341 11.62 -15.04 -2.95
C THR A 341 13.02 -15.22 -3.52
N SER A 342 13.12 -15.54 -4.82
CA SER A 342 14.41 -15.72 -5.50
C SER A 342 15.27 -14.45 -5.49
N LEU A 343 14.65 -13.29 -5.71
CA LEU A 343 15.33 -11.99 -5.66
C LEU A 343 15.83 -11.66 -4.25
N ARG A 344 15.06 -11.96 -3.22
CA ARG A 344 15.45 -11.77 -1.82
C ARG A 344 16.63 -12.66 -1.46
N ASP A 345 16.56 -13.93 -1.80
CA ASP A 345 17.63 -14.89 -1.49
C ASP A 345 18.94 -14.50 -2.19
N SER A 346 18.85 -14.04 -3.45
CA SER A 346 20.00 -13.50 -4.18
C SER A 346 20.57 -12.22 -3.55
N TYR A 347 19.69 -11.34 -3.03
CA TYR A 347 20.09 -10.10 -2.37
C TYR A 347 20.97 -10.35 -1.14
N PHE A 348 20.61 -11.33 -0.31
CA PHE A 348 21.38 -11.66 0.90
C PHE A 348 22.66 -12.47 0.62
N VAL A 349 22.82 -13.07 -0.55
CA VAL A 349 24.07 -13.71 -0.96
C VAL A 349 25.09 -12.68 -1.44
N THR A 350 24.61 -11.54 -1.98
CA THR A 350 25.49 -10.53 -2.64
C THR A 350 25.84 -9.34 -1.73
N ASN A 351 25.13 -9.14 -0.63
CA ASN A 351 25.33 -8.06 0.34
C ASN A 351 25.59 -8.62 1.75
#